data_cd58d602365aa5a680126a0f8bcab14c
#
_entry.id   cd58d602365aa5a680126a0f8bcab14c
#
_cell.length_a   1.000
_cell.length_b   1.000
_cell.length_c   1.000
_cell.angle_alpha   90.00
_cell.angle_beta   90.00
_cell.angle_gamma   90.00
#
_symmetry.space_group_name_H-M   'P 1'
#
loop_
_entity.id
_entity.type
_entity.pdbx_description
1 polymer ?
#
loop_
_entity_poly.entity_id
_entity_poly.type
_entity_poly.pdbx_seq_one_letter_code
_entity_poly.pdbx_strand_id
1 'polypeptide(L)'
;LPNRARHKSHERVFWFEFYPLGFATKFLTENKRPRRGQTETLIALKRLEQITDRGQMMRAHLPTFHRLVVLGCFAILLAGSTQGYSNGIGGDENGDGDVALAGCTCHNELPDNSVTVILDGLPYHYSAGTTYSLTIQLIGGPEIDSSSNTGGFAMRVTSGSLAGAEGFEALVQNWEDDGTSLTHSGAGAETPDRSWMITWTAPETGTGAVTIWLAGNSVNGDGIPSELDRWNRLSISLEEGEDSGDTRTVFSGNGDIEPPAPVETQVDLHHMGAKLRAHWLGLLGFAAVILVILFCGFFLRYGFSRHYVGRSNLLKL
;
A
#
# COMPACT_ATOMS: atom_id res chain seq x y z
N LEU A 1 11.32 -43.27 31.20
CA LEU A 1 10.24 -42.92 32.14
C LEU A 1 10.27 -41.41 32.46
N PRO A 2 9.12 -40.84 32.67
CA PRO A 2 8.75 -39.61 31.98
C PRO A 2 8.60 -38.40 32.94
N ASN A 3 8.55 -37.17 32.43
CA ASN A 3 7.70 -36.17 33.08
C ASN A 3 7.21 -35.12 32.08
N ARG A 4 5.90 -35.21 31.85
CA ARG A 4 5.08 -34.17 31.20
C ARG A 4 4.88 -33.02 32.19
N ALA A 5 5.21 -31.81 31.79
CA ALA A 5 4.63 -30.61 32.37
C ALA A 5 3.77 -29.89 31.34
N ARG A 6 2.45 -29.95 31.53
CA ARG A 6 1.43 -29.18 30.81
C ARG A 6 1.50 -27.72 31.29
N HIS A 7 1.78 -26.81 30.42
CA HIS A 7 1.51 -25.39 30.64
C HIS A 7 0.09 -25.09 30.15
N LYS A 8 -0.82 -24.85 31.08
CA LYS A 8 -2.14 -24.29 30.83
C LYS A 8 -1.98 -22.78 30.70
N SER A 9 -2.22 -22.24 29.51
CA SER A 9 -2.43 -20.81 29.28
C SER A 9 -3.85 -20.45 29.73
N HIS A 10 -3.96 -19.60 30.74
CA HIS A 10 -5.22 -18.97 31.13
C HIS A 10 -5.49 -17.79 30.20
N GLU A 11 -6.39 -17.95 29.27
CA GLU A 11 -7.08 -16.83 28.60
C GLU A 11 -8.00 -16.16 29.61
N ARG A 12 -7.69 -14.91 29.97
CA ARG A 12 -8.62 -14.03 30.66
C ARG A 12 -9.49 -13.31 29.64
N VAL A 13 -10.65 -13.83 29.41
CA VAL A 13 -11.73 -13.13 28.72
C VAL A 13 -12.28 -12.08 29.66
N PHE A 14 -12.09 -10.81 29.36
CA PHE A 14 -12.75 -9.69 30.04
C PHE A 14 -14.17 -9.57 29.49
N TRP A 15 -15.13 -10.02 30.25
CA TRP A 15 -16.55 -9.69 30.04
C TRP A 15 -16.82 -8.30 30.65
N PHE A 16 -17.18 -7.33 29.82
CA PHE A 16 -17.84 -6.12 30.27
C PHE A 16 -19.33 -6.44 30.44
N GLU A 17 -19.76 -6.68 31.67
CA GLU A 17 -21.17 -6.70 32.01
C GLU A 17 -21.74 -5.27 31.97
N PHE A 18 -22.60 -5.04 31.00
CA PHE A 18 -23.49 -3.90 31.00
C PHE A 18 -24.61 -4.17 31.99
N TYR A 19 -24.57 -3.54 33.15
CA TYR A 19 -25.73 -3.48 34.04
C TYR A 19 -26.76 -2.48 33.48
N PRO A 20 -28.01 -2.88 33.25
CA PRO A 20 -29.08 -1.94 32.96
C PRO A 20 -29.52 -1.25 34.27
N LEU A 21 -29.43 0.07 34.28
CA LEU A 21 -30.03 0.94 35.29
C LEU A 21 -31.55 0.83 35.22
N GLY A 22 -32.08 -0.15 35.90
CA GLY A 22 -33.51 -0.40 35.99
C GLY A 22 -33.91 -0.89 37.38
N PHE A 23 -33.63 -0.12 38.42
CA PHE A 23 -34.20 -0.37 39.75
C PHE A 23 -34.17 0.93 40.59
N ALA A 24 -35.10 1.82 40.38
CA ALA A 24 -35.47 2.85 41.39
C ALA A 24 -36.81 3.54 41.09
N THR A 25 -37.88 2.78 40.84
CA THR A 25 -39.23 3.39 40.85
C THR A 25 -40.22 2.40 41.40
N LYS A 26 -40.04 2.04 42.68
CA LYS A 26 -41.10 1.34 43.39
C LYS A 26 -40.97 1.53 44.91
N PHE A 27 -41.13 2.74 45.39
CA PHE A 27 -41.47 3.06 46.78
C PHE A 27 -41.78 4.57 46.83
N LEU A 28 -43.03 4.90 46.87
CA LEU A 28 -43.60 6.09 47.52
C LEU A 28 -45.03 6.33 47.01
N THR A 29 -45.94 5.44 47.38
CA THR A 29 -47.35 5.80 47.49
C THR A 29 -47.69 5.78 48.97
N GLU A 30 -47.32 6.81 49.68
CA GLU A 30 -47.90 7.10 50.96
C GLU A 30 -48.23 8.61 51.04
N ASN A 31 -49.49 8.83 51.24
CA ASN A 31 -50.21 10.10 51.17
C ASN A 31 -49.83 11.00 52.39
N LYS A 32 -48.75 11.80 52.27
CA LYS A 32 -48.44 12.88 53.22
C LYS A 32 -48.17 14.15 52.42
N ARG A 33 -48.89 15.24 52.77
CA ARG A 33 -48.73 16.57 52.18
C ARG A 33 -47.25 16.99 52.25
N PRO A 34 -46.64 17.42 51.15
CA PRO A 34 -45.23 17.76 51.12
C PRO A 34 -44.95 19.02 51.90
N ARG A 35 -43.91 19.01 52.76
CA ARG A 35 -43.37 20.18 53.43
C ARG A 35 -42.68 21.08 52.38
N ARG A 36 -42.72 22.42 52.63
CA ARG A 36 -42.32 23.48 51.68
C ARG A 36 -40.94 23.31 51.03
N GLY A 37 -40.05 22.44 51.56
CA GLY A 37 -38.75 22.15 50.99
C GLY A 37 -38.72 20.93 49.99
N GLN A 38 -39.80 20.12 49.99
CA GLN A 38 -39.88 18.96 49.07
C GLN A 38 -40.41 19.30 47.69
N THR A 39 -41.13 20.43 47.57
CA THR A 39 -41.62 20.93 46.28
C THR A 39 -40.50 21.47 45.40
N GLU A 40 -39.47 22.12 45.97
CA GLU A 40 -38.34 22.64 45.21
C GLU A 40 -37.44 21.50 44.67
N THR A 41 -37.23 20.46 45.49
CA THR A 41 -36.47 19.26 45.04
C THR A 41 -37.22 18.47 43.96
N LEU A 42 -38.54 18.38 44.04
CA LEU A 42 -39.34 17.70 43.02
C LEU A 42 -39.38 18.49 41.70
N ILE A 43 -39.38 19.80 41.75
CA ILE A 43 -39.29 20.67 40.56
C ILE A 43 -37.90 20.58 39.93
N ALA A 44 -36.83 20.52 40.74
CA ALA A 44 -35.48 20.35 40.25
C ALA A 44 -35.25 18.99 39.59
N LEU A 45 -35.79 17.90 40.17
CA LEU A 45 -35.76 16.56 39.59
C LEU A 45 -36.54 16.49 38.28
N LYS A 46 -37.73 17.05 38.19
CA LYS A 46 -38.49 17.12 36.92
C LYS A 46 -37.80 17.95 35.86
N ARG A 47 -37.07 19.01 36.23
CA ARG A 47 -36.24 19.77 35.28
C ARG A 47 -35.04 18.98 34.79
N LEU A 48 -34.38 18.21 35.66
CA LEU A 48 -33.28 17.31 35.27
C LEU A 48 -33.77 16.19 34.33
N GLU A 49 -34.93 15.61 34.62
CA GLU A 49 -35.56 14.61 33.79
C GLU A 49 -35.93 15.14 32.40
N GLN A 50 -36.46 16.36 32.32
CA GLN A 50 -36.73 17.05 31.05
C GLN A 50 -35.44 17.39 30.25
N ILE A 51 -34.33 17.69 30.93
CA ILE A 51 -33.06 17.97 30.30
C ILE A 51 -32.43 16.68 29.74
N THR A 52 -32.56 15.57 30.48
CA THR A 52 -32.07 14.26 30.05
C THR A 52 -32.89 13.72 28.87
N ASP A 53 -34.22 13.88 28.92
CA ASP A 53 -35.11 13.44 27.84
C ASP A 53 -34.91 14.28 26.56
N ARG A 54 -34.68 15.58 26.66
CA ARG A 54 -34.27 16.44 25.55
C ARG A 54 -32.86 16.07 25.00
N GLY A 55 -31.96 15.65 25.88
CA GLY A 55 -30.62 15.15 25.47
C GLY A 55 -30.68 13.82 24.73
N GLN A 56 -31.61 12.95 25.11
CA GLN A 56 -31.83 11.69 24.40
C GLN A 56 -32.55 11.88 23.05
N MET A 57 -33.51 12.78 22.95
CA MET A 57 -34.15 13.11 21.66
C MET A 57 -33.21 13.78 20.68
N MET A 58 -32.21 14.56 21.14
CA MET A 58 -31.19 15.11 20.24
C MET A 58 -30.18 14.06 19.73
N ARG A 59 -30.00 12.95 20.46
CA ARG A 59 -29.13 11.84 20.02
C ARG A 59 -29.80 10.88 19.01
N ALA A 60 -31.12 10.87 18.93
CA ALA A 60 -31.85 9.93 18.09
C ALA A 60 -32.04 10.38 16.62
N HIS A 61 -31.74 11.62 16.28
CA HIS A 61 -31.91 12.14 14.93
C HIS A 61 -30.63 12.80 14.38
N LEU A 62 -29.48 12.09 14.40
CA LEU A 62 -28.51 12.37 13.36
C LEU A 62 -29.15 11.86 12.06
N PRO A 63 -29.51 12.74 11.11
CA PRO A 63 -30.18 12.30 9.92
C PRO A 63 -29.31 11.23 9.25
N THR A 64 -29.95 10.19 8.76
CA THR A 64 -29.33 9.04 8.07
C THR A 64 -28.28 9.49 7.03
N PHE A 65 -28.47 10.65 6.46
CA PHE A 65 -27.55 11.32 5.57
C PHE A 65 -26.16 11.60 6.21
N HIS A 66 -26.09 12.09 7.45
CA HIS A 66 -24.80 12.35 8.12
C HIS A 66 -24.04 11.06 8.42
N ARG A 67 -24.75 9.99 8.74
CA ARG A 67 -24.12 8.66 8.94
C ARG A 67 -23.58 8.12 7.63
N LEU A 68 -24.30 8.30 6.54
CA LEU A 68 -23.84 7.90 5.21
C LEU A 68 -22.64 8.73 4.74
N VAL A 69 -22.62 10.04 5.01
CA VAL A 69 -21.48 10.91 4.68
C VAL A 69 -20.25 10.53 5.51
N VAL A 70 -20.40 10.30 6.81
CA VAL A 70 -19.29 9.87 7.67
C VAL A 70 -18.76 8.50 7.26
N LEU A 71 -19.66 7.54 6.97
CA LEU A 71 -19.27 6.22 6.46
C LEU A 71 -18.61 6.30 5.09
N GLY A 72 -19.09 7.16 4.21
CA GLY A 72 -18.47 7.41 2.90
C GLY A 72 -17.09 8.02 3.01
N CYS A 73 -16.91 9.05 3.85
CA CYS A 73 -15.59 9.64 4.13
C CYS A 73 -14.64 8.62 4.76
N PHE A 74 -15.13 7.77 5.68
CA PHE A 74 -14.34 6.73 6.31
C PHE A 74 -13.94 5.62 5.31
N ALA A 75 -14.84 5.25 4.40
CA ALA A 75 -14.54 4.30 3.33
C ALA A 75 -13.49 4.84 2.34
N ILE A 76 -13.51 6.14 2.04
CA ILE A 76 -12.50 6.79 1.20
C ILE A 76 -11.13 6.84 1.90
N LEU A 77 -11.11 7.05 3.22
CA LEU A 77 -9.87 7.02 4.01
C LEU A 77 -9.28 5.61 4.17
N LEU A 78 -10.11 4.57 4.03
CA LEU A 78 -9.69 3.17 4.06
C LEU A 78 -9.34 2.62 2.66
N ALA A 79 -9.58 3.37 1.59
CA ALA A 79 -9.07 3.03 0.27
C ALA A 79 -7.55 3.19 0.32
N GLY A 80 -6.86 2.08 0.59
CA GLY A 80 -5.40 2.02 0.62
C GLY A 80 -4.84 2.54 -0.70
N SER A 81 -3.93 3.47 -0.64
CA SER A 81 -3.09 3.82 -1.78
C SER A 81 -2.21 2.60 -2.07
N THR A 82 -2.31 2.03 -3.26
CA THR A 82 -1.28 1.12 -3.77
C THR A 82 -0.02 1.96 -3.91
N GLN A 83 0.89 1.84 -2.96
CA GLN A 83 2.20 2.47 -3.05
C GLN A 83 3.14 1.54 -3.81
N GLY A 84 3.89 2.07 -4.76
CA GLY A 84 5.00 1.37 -5.35
C GLY A 84 6.06 1.07 -4.29
N TYR A 85 6.71 -0.07 -4.40
CA TYR A 85 7.79 -0.50 -3.48
C TYR A 85 9.13 0.05 -3.96
N SER A 86 9.38 1.35 -3.77
CA SER A 86 10.63 2.00 -4.17
C SER A 86 11.86 1.48 -3.43
N ASN A 87 11.66 0.84 -2.28
CA ASN A 87 12.75 0.24 -1.48
C ASN A 87 12.97 -1.25 -1.78
N GLY A 88 12.49 -1.72 -2.92
CA GLY A 88 12.58 -3.13 -3.29
C GLY A 88 11.38 -3.95 -2.86
N ILE A 89 11.20 -5.06 -3.54
CA ILE A 89 10.14 -6.03 -3.28
C ILE A 89 10.63 -7.43 -3.65
N GLY A 90 10.21 -8.41 -2.89
CA GLY A 90 10.42 -9.83 -3.14
C GLY A 90 9.37 -10.64 -2.41
N GLY A 91 9.42 -11.98 -2.53
CA GLY A 91 8.45 -12.85 -1.89
C GLY A 91 7.02 -12.63 -2.39
N ASP A 92 6.06 -13.07 -1.58
CA ASP A 92 4.61 -13.03 -1.87
C ASP A 92 3.92 -11.94 -1.05
N GLU A 93 4.30 -10.68 -1.27
CA GLU A 93 3.81 -9.54 -0.48
C GLU A 93 2.31 -9.27 -0.69
N ASN A 94 1.79 -9.54 -1.87
CA ASN A 94 0.40 -9.23 -2.22
C ASN A 94 -0.48 -10.48 -2.40
N GLY A 95 0.06 -11.69 -2.19
CA GLY A 95 -0.65 -12.93 -2.43
C GLY A 95 -0.69 -13.36 -3.91
N ASP A 96 0.06 -12.67 -4.77
CA ASP A 96 0.15 -12.96 -6.20
C ASP A 96 1.30 -13.94 -6.55
N GLY A 97 2.04 -14.38 -5.53
CA GLY A 97 3.22 -15.21 -5.64
C GLY A 97 4.53 -14.42 -5.57
N ASP A 98 5.65 -15.15 -5.53
CA ASP A 98 6.98 -14.56 -5.50
C ASP A 98 7.22 -13.65 -6.72
N VAL A 99 7.59 -12.40 -6.49
CA VAL A 99 7.74 -11.37 -7.53
C VAL A 99 8.77 -11.75 -8.58
N ALA A 100 9.87 -12.42 -8.22
CA ALA A 100 10.86 -12.88 -9.19
C ALA A 100 10.28 -13.91 -10.16
N LEU A 101 9.29 -14.71 -9.72
CA LEU A 101 8.63 -15.75 -10.49
C LEU A 101 7.37 -15.23 -11.20
N ALA A 102 6.51 -14.53 -10.46
CA ALA A 102 5.24 -14.01 -10.96
C ALA A 102 5.42 -12.80 -11.88
N GLY A 103 6.36 -11.91 -11.52
CA GLY A 103 6.60 -10.63 -12.17
C GLY A 103 6.01 -9.45 -11.41
N CYS A 104 6.18 -8.24 -11.95
CA CYS A 104 5.76 -7.00 -11.32
C CYS A 104 4.27 -6.68 -11.62
N THR A 105 3.39 -7.62 -11.31
CA THR A 105 1.94 -7.59 -11.65
C THR A 105 1.18 -6.42 -11.07
N CYS A 106 1.69 -5.78 -9.99
CA CYS A 106 1.09 -4.57 -9.43
C CYS A 106 1.14 -3.35 -10.37
N HIS A 107 2.11 -3.33 -11.30
CA HIS A 107 2.29 -2.24 -12.26
C HIS A 107 1.50 -2.49 -13.55
N ASN A 108 1.59 -3.70 -14.06
CA ASN A 108 0.85 -4.14 -15.24
C ASN A 108 0.57 -5.65 -15.12
N GLU A 109 -0.61 -6.08 -15.54
CA GLU A 109 -1.05 -7.46 -15.42
C GLU A 109 -0.16 -8.43 -16.22
N LEU A 110 0.39 -7.99 -17.35
CA LEU A 110 1.18 -8.81 -18.25
C LEU A 110 2.59 -8.24 -18.49
N PRO A 111 3.60 -9.12 -18.71
CA PRO A 111 4.92 -8.67 -19.11
C PRO A 111 4.89 -7.96 -20.47
N ASP A 112 5.73 -6.95 -20.63
CA ASP A 112 5.84 -6.17 -21.85
C ASP A 112 7.22 -6.38 -22.50
N ASN A 113 7.20 -6.92 -23.71
CA ASN A 113 8.43 -7.17 -24.48
C ASN A 113 9.17 -5.89 -24.92
N SER A 114 8.58 -4.70 -24.75
CA SER A 114 9.30 -3.44 -24.95
C SER A 114 10.34 -3.16 -23.86
N VAL A 115 10.29 -3.92 -22.75
CA VAL A 115 11.35 -3.95 -21.74
C VAL A 115 12.15 -5.22 -21.92
N THR A 116 13.44 -5.07 -22.14
CA THR A 116 14.38 -6.18 -22.18
C THR A 116 15.09 -6.30 -20.85
N VAL A 117 14.91 -7.44 -20.18
CA VAL A 117 15.62 -7.81 -18.95
C VAL A 117 16.86 -8.59 -19.36
N ILE A 118 18.02 -8.13 -18.93
CA ILE A 118 19.32 -8.69 -19.26
C ILE A 118 20.01 -9.17 -17.99
N LEU A 119 20.59 -10.37 -18.06
CA LEU A 119 21.52 -10.90 -17.06
C LEU A 119 22.82 -11.26 -17.76
N ASP A 120 23.86 -10.48 -17.51
CA ASP A 120 25.19 -10.65 -18.10
C ASP A 120 26.18 -11.26 -17.10
N GLY A 121 27.24 -11.90 -17.63
CA GLY A 121 28.27 -12.52 -16.81
C GLY A 121 27.94 -13.96 -16.36
N LEU A 122 26.86 -14.56 -16.87
CA LEU A 122 26.39 -15.87 -16.43
C LEU A 122 27.28 -16.97 -17.01
N PRO A 123 27.83 -17.92 -16.21
CA PRO A 123 28.60 -19.05 -16.74
C PRO A 123 27.71 -20.04 -17.50
N TYR A 124 28.30 -20.86 -18.35
CA TYR A 124 27.58 -21.95 -19.02
C TYR A 124 27.25 -23.08 -18.05
N HIS A 125 28.20 -23.39 -17.16
CA HIS A 125 28.08 -24.34 -16.06
C HIS A 125 28.67 -23.67 -14.83
N TYR A 126 28.20 -24.00 -13.64
CA TYR A 126 28.75 -23.43 -12.42
C TYR A 126 29.65 -24.46 -11.71
N SER A 127 30.77 -24.00 -11.19
CA SER A 127 31.60 -24.77 -10.26
C SER A 127 31.17 -24.45 -8.82
N ALA A 128 30.99 -25.51 -8.04
CA ALA A 128 30.54 -25.41 -6.64
C ALA A 128 31.39 -24.44 -5.82
N GLY A 129 30.76 -23.63 -5.01
CA GLY A 129 31.40 -22.65 -4.13
C GLY A 129 32.06 -21.47 -4.84
N THR A 130 31.98 -21.38 -6.18
CA THR A 130 32.53 -20.25 -6.94
C THR A 130 31.61 -19.06 -6.91
N THR A 131 32.19 -17.85 -6.74
CA THR A 131 31.43 -16.60 -6.79
C THR A 131 31.53 -15.98 -8.19
N TYR A 132 30.39 -15.75 -8.82
CA TYR A 132 30.25 -15.13 -10.13
C TYR A 132 29.79 -13.70 -9.99
N SER A 133 30.43 -12.78 -10.74
CA SER A 133 29.95 -11.39 -10.87
C SER A 133 28.95 -11.31 -12.01
N LEU A 134 27.75 -10.82 -11.70
CA LEU A 134 26.66 -10.71 -12.65
C LEU A 134 26.23 -9.25 -12.76
N THR A 135 25.75 -8.85 -13.94
CA THR A 135 25.16 -7.54 -14.17
C THR A 135 23.72 -7.72 -14.59
N ILE A 136 22.80 -7.10 -13.86
CA ILE A 136 21.40 -6.96 -14.23
C ILE A 136 21.23 -5.63 -14.92
N GLN A 137 20.56 -5.61 -16.08
CA GLN A 137 20.24 -4.38 -16.80
C GLN A 137 18.84 -4.46 -17.39
N LEU A 138 18.13 -3.32 -17.35
CA LEU A 138 16.83 -3.16 -17.98
C LEU A 138 16.95 -2.12 -19.09
N ILE A 139 16.53 -2.50 -20.29
CA ILE A 139 16.51 -1.61 -21.44
C ILE A 139 15.06 -1.45 -21.90
N GLY A 140 14.65 -0.21 -22.19
CA GLY A 140 13.30 0.10 -22.61
C GLY A 140 12.38 0.57 -21.50
N GLY A 141 11.09 0.68 -21.82
CA GLY A 141 10.11 1.28 -20.92
C GLY A 141 10.09 2.82 -20.97
N PRO A 142 9.59 3.48 -19.92
CA PRO A 142 9.49 4.93 -19.86
C PRO A 142 10.86 5.63 -19.94
N GLU A 143 10.86 6.88 -20.39
CA GLU A 143 12.04 7.73 -20.38
C GLU A 143 12.58 7.86 -18.94
N ILE A 144 13.90 7.81 -18.82
CA ILE A 144 14.58 7.90 -17.54
C ILE A 144 14.59 9.35 -17.07
N ASP A 145 13.98 9.60 -15.92
CA ASP A 145 14.13 10.84 -15.18
C ASP A 145 15.14 10.61 -14.04
N SER A 146 16.34 11.18 -14.18
CA SER A 146 17.42 11.03 -13.20
C SER A 146 17.14 11.70 -11.84
N SER A 147 16.02 12.40 -11.69
CA SER A 147 15.57 12.99 -10.43
C SER A 147 14.53 12.14 -9.67
N SER A 148 14.19 10.97 -10.21
CA SER A 148 13.19 10.09 -9.67
C SER A 148 13.59 8.61 -9.79
N ASN A 149 12.74 7.71 -9.30
CA ASN A 149 12.95 6.28 -9.49
C ASN A 149 12.89 5.93 -10.97
N THR A 150 13.84 5.14 -11.43
CA THR A 150 13.98 4.74 -12.84
C THR A 150 13.53 3.31 -13.07
N GLY A 151 13.71 2.44 -12.09
CA GLY A 151 13.38 1.03 -12.20
C GLY A 151 13.73 0.23 -10.97
N GLY A 152 13.55 -1.08 -11.07
CA GLY A 152 13.87 -2.00 -10.01
C GLY A 152 13.83 -3.45 -10.50
N PHE A 153 14.32 -4.37 -9.68
CA PHE A 153 14.31 -5.79 -9.99
C PHE A 153 14.02 -6.64 -8.75
N ALA A 154 13.56 -7.86 -8.98
CA ALA A 154 13.54 -8.95 -8.01
C ALA A 154 14.18 -10.18 -8.64
N MET A 155 15.11 -10.80 -7.94
CA MET A 155 15.83 -11.99 -8.37
C MET A 155 15.76 -13.08 -7.30
N ARG A 156 15.59 -14.33 -7.74
CA ARG A 156 15.61 -15.50 -6.87
C ARG A 156 16.41 -16.62 -7.51
N VAL A 157 17.10 -17.38 -6.67
CA VAL A 157 17.80 -18.59 -7.06
C VAL A 157 17.31 -19.77 -6.22
N THR A 158 17.30 -20.99 -6.81
CA THR A 158 16.93 -22.19 -6.04
C THR A 158 17.99 -22.57 -5.01
N SER A 159 19.25 -22.18 -5.22
CA SER A 159 20.38 -22.51 -4.35
C SER A 159 21.55 -21.57 -4.57
N GLY A 160 22.45 -21.49 -3.58
CA GLY A 160 23.54 -20.54 -3.54
C GLY A 160 23.13 -19.26 -2.83
N SER A 161 23.93 -18.21 -2.89
CA SER A 161 23.66 -16.93 -2.24
C SER A 161 23.92 -15.75 -3.16
N LEU A 162 23.02 -14.75 -3.09
CA LEU A 162 23.06 -13.50 -3.82
C LEU A 162 23.50 -12.37 -2.91
N ALA A 163 24.32 -11.46 -3.42
CA ALA A 163 24.75 -10.25 -2.73
C ALA A 163 25.03 -9.12 -3.71
N GLY A 164 25.15 -7.88 -3.25
CA GLY A 164 25.69 -6.78 -4.03
C GLY A 164 27.15 -7.00 -4.36
N ALA A 165 27.60 -6.61 -5.54
CA ALA A 165 29.01 -6.60 -5.87
C ALA A 165 29.75 -5.50 -5.06
N GLU A 166 31.07 -5.62 -4.96
CA GLU A 166 31.91 -4.65 -4.25
C GLU A 166 31.66 -3.21 -4.80
N GLY A 167 31.28 -2.30 -3.93
CA GLY A 167 30.92 -0.92 -4.27
C GLY A 167 29.48 -0.70 -4.75
N PHE A 168 28.68 -1.76 -4.88
CA PHE A 168 27.27 -1.72 -5.29
C PHE A 168 26.32 -2.25 -4.20
N GLU A 169 26.82 -2.60 -3.02
CA GLU A 169 26.04 -3.19 -1.92
C GLU A 169 24.89 -2.28 -1.48
N ALA A 170 25.10 -0.97 -1.58
CA ALA A 170 24.06 0.01 -1.22
C ALA A 170 22.88 0.06 -2.19
N LEU A 171 23.04 -0.47 -3.42
CA LEU A 171 22.00 -0.44 -4.45
C LEU A 171 21.07 -1.64 -4.40
N VAL A 172 21.41 -2.65 -3.62
CA VAL A 172 20.64 -3.91 -3.55
C VAL A 172 20.50 -4.36 -2.11
N GLN A 173 19.56 -5.26 -1.86
CA GLN A 173 19.33 -5.85 -0.55
C GLN A 173 18.75 -7.26 -0.69
N ASN A 174 19.08 -8.12 0.25
CA ASN A 174 18.43 -9.41 0.36
C ASN A 174 17.00 -9.22 0.86
N TRP A 175 16.06 -9.94 0.26
CA TRP A 175 14.68 -9.93 0.71
C TRP A 175 14.42 -10.94 1.82
N GLU A 176 15.08 -12.10 1.73
CA GLU A 176 15.01 -13.16 2.72
C GLU A 176 16.41 -13.38 3.37
N ASP A 177 16.43 -13.80 4.62
CA ASP A 177 17.66 -13.99 5.40
C ASP A 177 18.53 -15.15 4.89
N ASP A 178 17.98 -16.05 4.07
CA ASP A 178 18.70 -17.18 3.49
C ASP A 178 19.64 -16.82 2.32
N GLY A 179 19.58 -15.57 1.85
CA GLY A 179 20.39 -15.06 0.76
C GLY A 179 19.99 -15.58 -0.63
N THR A 180 18.88 -16.31 -0.78
CA THR A 180 18.42 -16.83 -2.08
C THR A 180 17.64 -15.82 -2.89
N SER A 181 17.28 -14.69 -2.31
CA SER A 181 16.53 -13.62 -2.97
C SER A 181 17.22 -12.27 -2.81
N LEU A 182 17.25 -11.49 -3.89
CA LEU A 182 17.85 -10.17 -3.97
C LEU A 182 16.93 -9.21 -4.71
N THR A 183 16.85 -8.00 -4.23
CA THR A 183 16.09 -6.91 -4.86
C THR A 183 16.86 -5.60 -4.79
N HIS A 184 16.45 -4.61 -5.55
CA HIS A 184 17.00 -3.26 -5.43
C HIS A 184 16.69 -2.65 -4.06
N SER A 185 17.53 -1.73 -3.62
CA SER A 185 17.27 -0.83 -2.48
C SER A 185 16.62 0.46 -2.96
N GLY A 186 16.26 1.38 -2.04
CA GLY A 186 15.82 2.71 -2.40
C GLY A 186 16.83 3.48 -3.27
N ALA A 187 18.14 3.38 -2.97
CA ALA A 187 19.18 3.96 -3.81
C ALA A 187 19.31 3.23 -5.16
N GLY A 188 19.04 1.92 -5.17
CA GLY A 188 19.04 1.13 -6.39
C GLY A 188 17.88 1.43 -7.34
N ALA A 189 16.77 1.95 -6.83
CA ALA A 189 15.66 2.39 -7.67
C ALA A 189 16.00 3.65 -8.51
N GLU A 190 17.00 4.43 -8.11
CA GLU A 190 17.40 5.70 -8.73
C GLU A 190 18.61 5.56 -9.65
N THR A 191 19.02 4.33 -10.01
CA THR A 191 20.16 4.14 -10.92
C THR A 191 19.89 4.79 -12.28
N PRO A 192 20.83 5.57 -12.82
CA PRO A 192 20.58 6.35 -14.02
C PRO A 192 20.45 5.51 -15.30
N ASP A 193 20.89 4.27 -15.25
CA ASP A 193 20.96 3.34 -16.41
C ASP A 193 20.19 2.04 -16.17
N ARG A 194 19.42 1.96 -15.06
CA ARG A 194 18.69 0.75 -14.67
C ARG A 194 19.60 -0.49 -14.63
N SER A 195 20.81 -0.32 -14.05
CA SER A 195 21.83 -1.36 -13.99
C SER A 195 22.29 -1.61 -12.55
N TRP A 196 22.49 -2.90 -12.21
CA TRP A 196 22.93 -3.34 -10.89
C TRP A 196 23.99 -4.42 -11.03
N MET A 197 25.12 -4.23 -10.35
CA MET A 197 26.16 -5.26 -10.27
C MET A 197 25.96 -6.08 -8.98
N ILE A 198 25.90 -7.37 -9.13
CA ILE A 198 25.63 -8.33 -8.05
C ILE A 198 26.64 -9.47 -8.12
N THR A 199 26.66 -10.28 -7.06
CA THR A 199 27.39 -11.54 -7.03
C THR A 199 26.45 -12.68 -6.70
N TRP A 200 26.69 -13.81 -7.33
CA TRP A 200 26.09 -15.09 -6.97
C TRP A 200 27.18 -16.08 -6.59
N THR A 201 27.13 -16.58 -5.36
CA THR A 201 28.00 -17.67 -4.91
C THR A 201 27.27 -18.98 -5.11
N ALA A 202 27.81 -19.83 -5.97
CA ALA A 202 27.23 -21.11 -6.28
C ALA A 202 27.16 -22.02 -5.04
N PRO A 203 26.19 -22.95 -4.99
CA PRO A 203 26.02 -23.86 -3.86
C PRO A 203 27.15 -24.90 -3.77
N GLU A 204 27.08 -25.74 -2.75
CA GLU A 204 28.02 -26.85 -2.56
C GLU A 204 27.85 -27.94 -3.65
N THR A 205 28.91 -28.74 -3.84
CA THR A 205 28.93 -29.85 -4.79
C THR A 205 27.79 -30.84 -4.57
N GLY A 206 27.19 -31.28 -5.65
CA GLY A 206 26.10 -32.26 -5.66
C GLY A 206 24.70 -31.64 -5.55
N THR A 207 24.59 -30.33 -5.60
CA THR A 207 23.27 -29.63 -5.62
C THR A 207 22.53 -29.86 -6.95
N GLY A 208 23.26 -30.02 -8.08
CA GLY A 208 22.68 -30.22 -9.40
C GLY A 208 22.21 -28.91 -10.05
N ALA A 209 21.13 -28.94 -10.80
CA ALA A 209 20.65 -27.75 -11.50
C ALA A 209 20.18 -26.65 -10.57
N VAL A 210 20.65 -25.43 -10.81
CA VAL A 210 20.16 -24.19 -10.13
C VAL A 210 19.35 -23.38 -11.13
N THR A 211 18.14 -23.04 -10.74
CA THR A 211 17.28 -22.14 -11.53
C THR A 211 17.34 -20.73 -10.97
N ILE A 212 17.49 -19.77 -11.85
CA ILE A 212 17.49 -18.33 -11.58
C ILE A 212 16.23 -17.75 -12.19
N TRP A 213 15.49 -16.96 -11.41
CA TRP A 213 14.39 -16.12 -11.88
C TRP A 213 14.74 -14.67 -11.64
N LEU A 214 14.43 -13.84 -12.61
CA LEU A 214 14.66 -12.40 -12.56
C LEU A 214 13.48 -11.68 -13.19
N ALA A 215 12.84 -10.82 -12.43
CA ALA A 215 11.84 -9.86 -12.92
C ALA A 215 12.42 -8.45 -12.81
N GLY A 216 12.21 -7.65 -13.85
CA GLY A 216 12.67 -6.27 -13.88
C GLY A 216 11.58 -5.32 -14.32
N ASN A 217 11.46 -4.20 -13.66
CA ASN A 217 10.46 -3.18 -13.89
C ASN A 217 11.11 -1.83 -14.21
N SER A 218 10.73 -1.25 -15.33
CA SER A 218 11.09 0.11 -15.75
C SER A 218 9.94 1.04 -15.42
N VAL A 219 10.17 2.03 -14.56
CA VAL A 219 9.13 2.94 -14.06
C VAL A 219 9.32 4.37 -14.56
N ASN A 220 8.22 5.12 -14.60
CA ASN A 220 8.20 6.53 -14.99
C ASN A 220 8.51 7.51 -13.84
N GLY A 221 8.71 6.98 -12.61
CA GLY A 221 9.13 7.75 -11.44
C GLY A 221 8.03 8.57 -10.76
N ASP A 222 6.76 8.41 -11.15
CA ASP A 222 5.65 9.17 -10.54
C ASP A 222 5.18 8.60 -9.18
N GLY A 223 5.76 7.48 -8.74
CA GLY A 223 5.46 6.81 -7.49
C GLY A 223 4.12 6.08 -7.45
N ILE A 224 3.45 5.95 -8.59
CA ILE A 224 2.14 5.32 -8.71
C ILE A 224 2.25 4.16 -9.70
N PRO A 225 1.98 2.91 -9.30
CA PRO A 225 1.89 1.79 -10.22
C PRO A 225 0.87 2.08 -11.33
N SER A 226 1.27 1.99 -12.57
CA SER A 226 0.42 2.34 -13.71
C SER A 226 0.82 1.57 -14.97
N GLU A 227 -0.03 1.59 -15.98
CA GLU A 227 0.27 1.02 -17.31
C GLU A 227 1.44 1.70 -18.04
N LEU A 228 1.94 2.83 -17.50
CA LEU A 228 3.15 3.49 -18.02
C LEU A 228 4.40 2.78 -17.56
N ASP A 229 4.35 2.11 -16.41
CA ASP A 229 5.41 1.25 -15.92
C ASP A 229 5.37 -0.07 -16.68
N ARG A 230 6.51 -0.55 -17.09
CA ARG A 230 6.61 -1.75 -17.91
C ARG A 230 7.64 -2.69 -17.35
N TRP A 231 7.29 -3.97 -17.33
CA TRP A 231 8.15 -5.00 -16.77
C TRP A 231 8.24 -6.21 -17.68
N ASN A 232 9.32 -6.97 -17.50
CA ASN A 232 9.51 -8.25 -18.10
C ASN A 232 10.25 -9.18 -17.14
N ARG A 233 10.37 -10.45 -17.48
CA ARG A 233 11.06 -11.45 -16.67
C ARG A 233 11.82 -12.44 -17.51
N LEU A 234 12.84 -13.06 -16.92
CA LEU A 234 13.55 -14.20 -17.49
C LEU A 234 13.69 -15.33 -16.45
N SER A 235 13.87 -16.53 -16.94
CA SER A 235 14.21 -17.69 -16.15
C SER A 235 15.25 -18.51 -16.88
N ILE A 236 16.30 -18.96 -16.18
CA ILE A 236 17.39 -19.77 -16.73
C ILE A 236 17.81 -20.85 -15.74
N SER A 237 18.11 -22.02 -16.20
CA SER A 237 18.70 -23.10 -15.41
C SER A 237 20.16 -23.29 -15.76
N LEU A 238 20.98 -23.49 -14.72
CA LEU A 238 22.42 -23.77 -14.80
C LEU A 238 22.69 -25.13 -14.20
N GLU A 239 23.45 -25.95 -14.95
CA GLU A 239 23.91 -27.24 -14.44
C GLU A 239 25.24 -27.09 -13.71
N GLU A 240 25.46 -27.93 -12.70
CA GLU A 240 26.78 -28.09 -12.07
C GLU A 240 27.76 -28.73 -13.05
N GLY A 241 28.95 -28.17 -13.15
CA GLY A 241 29.96 -28.68 -14.08
C GLY A 241 31.32 -27.99 -13.92
N GLU A 242 32.23 -28.30 -14.83
CA GLU A 242 33.48 -27.55 -14.89
C GLU A 242 33.21 -26.16 -15.51
N ASP A 243 33.64 -25.14 -14.82
CA ASP A 243 33.59 -23.77 -15.32
C ASP A 243 34.70 -23.58 -16.36
N SER A 244 34.33 -23.31 -17.62
CA SER A 244 35.28 -23.00 -18.69
C SER A 244 35.91 -21.62 -18.56
N GLY A 245 35.41 -20.77 -17.65
CA GLY A 245 35.75 -19.36 -17.57
C GLY A 245 35.02 -18.48 -18.60
N ASP A 246 34.23 -19.09 -19.49
CA ASP A 246 33.42 -18.37 -20.47
C ASP A 246 32.09 -17.98 -19.85
N THR A 247 31.68 -16.76 -20.11
CA THR A 247 30.38 -16.23 -19.66
C THR A 247 29.47 -15.93 -20.85
N ARG A 248 28.18 -15.86 -20.57
CA ARG A 248 27.15 -15.50 -21.56
C ARG A 248 26.19 -14.46 -21.01
N THR A 249 25.59 -13.73 -21.92
CA THR A 249 24.47 -12.86 -21.65
C THR A 249 23.18 -13.59 -21.97
N VAL A 250 22.20 -13.55 -21.03
CA VAL A 250 20.84 -14.04 -21.27
C VAL A 250 19.88 -12.88 -21.15
N PHE A 251 18.83 -12.88 -21.95
CA PHE A 251 17.85 -11.80 -21.93
C PHE A 251 16.44 -12.29 -22.27
N SER A 252 15.46 -11.52 -21.88
CA SER A 252 14.05 -11.67 -22.25
C SER A 252 13.50 -10.32 -22.65
N GLY A 253 12.85 -10.25 -23.80
CA GLY A 253 12.33 -9.03 -24.40
C GLY A 253 12.51 -9.07 -25.91
N ASN A 254 12.45 -7.92 -26.57
CA ASN A 254 12.64 -7.82 -28.02
C ASN A 254 14.08 -8.12 -28.47
N GLY A 255 15.03 -8.26 -27.55
CA GLY A 255 16.45 -8.37 -27.86
C GLY A 255 17.05 -7.07 -28.39
N ASP A 256 16.32 -6.01 -28.31
CA ASP A 256 16.75 -4.68 -28.72
C ASP A 256 17.64 -4.12 -27.60
N ILE A 257 18.93 -4.10 -27.82
CA ILE A 257 19.91 -3.58 -26.87
C ILE A 257 20.06 -2.04 -26.97
N GLU A 258 19.41 -1.44 -27.95
CA GLU A 258 19.27 0.02 -27.99
C GLU A 258 18.00 0.43 -27.23
N PRO A 259 18.08 1.45 -26.34
CA PRO A 259 16.88 1.99 -25.71
C PRO A 259 15.90 2.37 -26.82
N PRO A 260 14.63 1.98 -26.71
CA PRO A 260 13.64 2.43 -27.68
C PRO A 260 13.67 3.96 -27.70
N ALA A 261 13.58 4.52 -28.91
CA ALA A 261 13.48 5.97 -29.08
C ALA A 261 12.39 6.49 -28.11
N PRO A 262 12.66 7.60 -27.40
CA PRO A 262 11.67 8.18 -26.50
C PRO A 262 10.35 8.25 -27.24
N VAL A 263 9.32 7.62 -26.68
CA VAL A 263 7.97 7.83 -27.21
C VAL A 263 7.73 9.31 -27.10
N GLU A 264 7.73 10.03 -28.24
CA GLU A 264 7.32 11.42 -28.25
C GLU A 264 5.97 11.42 -27.54
N THR A 265 5.97 11.87 -26.31
CA THR A 265 4.74 12.12 -25.57
C THR A 265 4.06 13.24 -26.31
N GLN A 266 3.31 12.89 -27.34
CA GLN A 266 2.17 13.73 -27.70
C GLN A 266 1.43 13.90 -26.39
N VAL A 267 1.50 15.11 -25.86
CA VAL A 267 0.75 15.49 -24.65
C VAL A 267 -0.70 15.27 -25.00
N ASP A 268 -1.17 14.05 -24.82
CA ASP A 268 -2.57 13.70 -25.00
C ASP A 268 -3.33 14.38 -23.88
N LEU A 269 -3.91 15.55 -24.22
CA LEU A 269 -4.74 16.31 -23.32
C LEU A 269 -5.91 15.47 -22.77
N HIS A 270 -6.31 14.41 -23.47
CA HIS A 270 -7.27 13.42 -22.98
C HIS A 270 -6.69 12.59 -21.83
N HIS A 271 -5.46 12.12 -21.94
CA HIS A 271 -4.77 11.37 -20.87
C HIS A 271 -4.43 12.27 -19.68
N MET A 272 -4.02 13.51 -19.93
CA MET A 272 -3.80 14.49 -18.86
C MET A 272 -5.10 14.85 -18.12
N GLY A 273 -6.21 14.96 -18.85
CA GLY A 273 -7.53 15.18 -18.28
C GLY A 273 -8.04 13.97 -17.48
N ALA A 274 -7.71 12.75 -17.90
CA ALA A 274 -8.02 11.51 -17.16
C ALA A 274 -7.13 11.35 -15.92
N LYS A 275 -5.84 11.65 -16.02
CA LYS A 275 -4.90 11.67 -14.88
C LYS A 275 -5.31 12.68 -13.80
N LEU A 276 -5.70 13.89 -14.18
CA LEU A 276 -6.22 14.89 -13.23
C LEU A 276 -7.54 14.45 -12.56
N ARG A 277 -8.39 13.72 -13.28
CA ARG A 277 -9.63 13.17 -12.72
C ARG A 277 -9.38 11.99 -11.78
N ALA A 278 -8.38 11.20 -12.04
CA ALA A 278 -7.98 10.07 -11.21
C ALA A 278 -7.12 10.49 -10.01
N HIS A 279 -6.54 11.68 -10.02
CA HIS A 279 -5.71 12.14 -8.91
C HIS A 279 -6.59 12.33 -7.67
N TRP A 280 -6.38 11.51 -6.64
CA TRP A 280 -7.15 11.54 -5.40
C TRP A 280 -7.11 12.92 -4.71
N LEU A 281 -6.02 13.70 -4.88
CA LEU A 281 -5.91 15.10 -4.46
C LEU A 281 -6.92 16.00 -5.18
N GLY A 282 -7.19 15.75 -6.46
CA GLY A 282 -8.24 16.43 -7.21
C GLY A 282 -9.63 16.10 -6.68
N LEU A 283 -9.86 14.82 -6.33
CA LEU A 283 -11.11 14.38 -5.69
C LEU A 283 -11.28 14.99 -4.30
N LEU A 284 -10.21 15.09 -3.51
CA LEU A 284 -10.21 15.74 -2.21
C LEU A 284 -10.50 17.25 -2.32
N GLY A 285 -9.87 17.92 -3.27
CA GLY A 285 -10.14 19.33 -3.57
C GLY A 285 -11.59 19.55 -3.99
N PHE A 286 -12.11 18.70 -4.87
CA PHE A 286 -13.51 18.73 -5.29
C PHE A 286 -14.48 18.48 -4.14
N ALA A 287 -14.21 17.49 -3.29
CA ALA A 287 -15.00 17.20 -2.10
C ALA A 287 -14.97 18.37 -1.10
N ALA A 288 -13.81 19.02 -0.92
CA ALA A 288 -13.70 20.20 -0.06
C ALA A 288 -14.54 21.38 -0.58
N VAL A 289 -14.54 21.62 -1.91
CA VAL A 289 -15.37 22.66 -2.52
C VAL A 289 -16.87 22.36 -2.34
N ILE A 290 -17.28 21.12 -2.53
CA ILE A 290 -18.69 20.71 -2.29
C ILE A 290 -19.06 20.92 -0.83
N LEU A 291 -18.19 20.54 0.13
CA LEU A 291 -18.44 20.74 1.54
C LEU A 291 -18.59 22.22 1.89
N VAL A 292 -17.74 23.10 1.34
CA VAL A 292 -17.85 24.56 1.53
C VAL A 292 -19.17 25.08 0.97
N ILE A 293 -19.57 24.66 -0.23
CA ILE A 293 -20.84 25.07 -0.85
C ILE A 293 -22.04 24.63 0.00
N LEU A 294 -22.04 23.36 0.45
CA LEU A 294 -23.11 22.83 1.31
C LEU A 294 -23.16 23.55 2.66
N PHE A 295 -21.98 23.83 3.25
CA PHE A 295 -21.86 24.57 4.50
C PHE A 295 -22.39 26.00 4.35
N CYS A 296 -21.96 26.72 3.32
CA CYS A 296 -22.47 28.06 3.00
C CYS A 296 -23.98 28.05 2.74
N GLY A 297 -24.47 27.11 1.94
CA GLY A 297 -25.89 26.95 1.67
C GLY A 297 -26.71 26.65 2.92
N PHE A 298 -26.19 25.82 3.83
CA PHE A 298 -26.83 25.54 5.12
C PHE A 298 -26.92 26.81 5.98
N PHE A 299 -25.82 27.57 6.08
CA PHE A 299 -25.81 28.81 6.88
C PHE A 299 -26.65 29.92 6.26
N LEU A 300 -26.68 30.05 4.94
CA LEU A 300 -27.56 30.99 4.26
C LEU A 300 -29.06 30.66 4.49
N ARG A 301 -29.38 29.36 4.55
CA ARG A 301 -30.76 28.90 4.72
C ARG A 301 -31.21 28.92 6.17
N TYR A 302 -30.36 28.54 7.13
CA TYR A 302 -30.75 28.33 8.53
C TYR A 302 -30.15 29.34 9.48
N GLY A 303 -29.16 30.12 9.09
CA GLY A 303 -28.47 31.13 9.93
C GLY A 303 -27.65 30.49 11.06
N PHE A 304 -26.87 31.34 11.74
CA PHE A 304 -26.04 30.93 12.91
C PHE A 304 -26.81 30.86 14.22
N SER A 305 -28.02 31.40 14.28
CA SER A 305 -28.76 31.53 15.53
C SER A 305 -30.20 31.09 15.40
N ARG A 306 -30.61 30.14 16.23
CA ARG A 306 -32.02 29.74 16.42
C ARG A 306 -32.86 30.80 17.10
N HIS A 307 -32.24 31.88 17.59
CA HIS A 307 -32.93 32.96 18.34
C HIS A 307 -33.14 34.23 17.54
N TYR A 308 -32.88 34.21 16.23
CA TYR A 308 -33.10 35.39 15.41
C TYR A 308 -34.56 35.45 14.94
N VAL A 309 -35.42 35.92 15.80
CA VAL A 309 -36.81 36.26 15.48
C VAL A 309 -36.78 37.69 14.91
N GLY A 310 -36.87 37.85 13.59
CA GLY A 310 -37.17 39.18 13.05
C GLY A 310 -36.38 39.68 11.84
N ARG A 311 -35.58 38.88 11.12
CA ARG A 311 -35.17 39.26 9.75
C ARG A 311 -36.03 38.56 8.72
N SER A 312 -36.83 39.33 7.98
CA SER A 312 -37.39 38.87 6.70
C SER A 312 -36.25 38.33 5.84
N ASN A 313 -36.44 37.12 5.33
CA ASN A 313 -35.51 36.48 4.37
C ASN A 313 -35.11 37.49 3.29
N LEU A 314 -33.81 37.80 3.21
CA LEU A 314 -33.18 38.59 2.15
C LEU A 314 -33.36 37.95 0.75
N LEU A 315 -33.88 36.72 0.67
CA LEU A 315 -34.15 35.98 -0.52
C LEU A 315 -35.66 35.76 -0.77
N LYS A 316 -36.51 36.69 -0.34
CA LYS A 316 -37.82 36.81 -0.93
C LYS A 316 -37.64 37.55 -2.26
N LEU A 317 -37.28 36.82 -3.28
CA LEU A 317 -37.60 37.10 -4.67
C LEU A 317 -38.89 36.39 -5.00
#